data_52b8db4b9ea03b93cb80c6041df2664b
#
_entry.id   52b8db4b9ea03b93cb80c6041df2664b
#
_cell.length_a   1.000
_cell.length_b   1.000
_cell.length_c   1.000
_cell.angle_alpha   90.00
_cell.angle_beta   90.00
_cell.angle_gamma   90.00
#
_symmetry.space_group_name_H-M   'P 1'
#
loop_
_entity.id
_entity.type
_entity.pdbx_description
1 polymer ?
#
loop_
_entity_poly.entity_id
_entity_poly.type
_entity_poly.pdbx_seq_one_letter_code
_entity_poly.pdbx_strand_id
1 'polypeptide(L)'
;GCSDNNDVVEQRDWSTTTLFASSDLAAQDIYYKPQSGYVGDPMPFYDPVAKDFKILYLQDYRPNPVGTYHPIWAVSTTDAASYTSLGEMIPCGGINEQDAAIGTGSTVYNESDKLYYTFFTGHKYELNEGDSREMVMMATSPDFKTWTKSRTFYLRGADYGYEKNDFRDPFVFRGDDNLYHMLVATKKGGKGVLAEWTSTDMKEWNHKGVFMTYMWDRFYECPDVFKMGDWWYLVYSEQHNAIRRVQYFKGRTLDELKACTQNDAGLWPDAHEGFLDSR
;
A
#
# COMPACT_ATOMS: atom_id res chain seq x y z
N GLY A 1 0.49 -2.22 38.87
CA GLY A 1 1.90 -1.92 38.81
C GLY A 1 2.35 -2.17 37.42
N CYS A 2 2.47 -1.09 36.63
CA CYS A 2 3.14 -1.15 35.33
C CYS A 2 4.62 -1.32 35.64
N SER A 3 5.18 -2.45 35.21
CA SER A 3 6.62 -2.60 35.18
C SER A 3 7.13 -1.78 34.00
N ASP A 4 7.78 -0.68 34.31
CA ASP A 4 8.63 0.03 33.37
C ASP A 4 9.80 -0.90 33.02
N ASN A 5 9.61 -1.72 32.01
CA ASN A 5 10.75 -2.26 31.28
C ASN A 5 11.28 -1.11 30.43
N ASN A 6 12.14 -0.31 31.02
CA ASN A 6 13.10 0.45 30.28
C ASN A 6 14.04 -0.57 29.63
N ASP A 7 13.64 -1.14 28.51
CA ASP A 7 14.57 -1.70 27.57
C ASP A 7 15.39 -0.51 27.06
N VAL A 8 16.53 -0.30 27.71
CA VAL A 8 17.55 0.59 27.21
C VAL A 8 17.93 0.04 25.85
N VAL A 9 17.35 0.61 24.79
CA VAL A 9 17.85 0.38 23.44
C VAL A 9 19.27 0.88 23.47
N GLU A 10 20.22 -0.05 23.48
CA GLU A 10 21.63 0.26 23.39
C GLU A 10 21.81 1.09 22.11
N GLN A 11 22.04 2.39 22.27
CA GLN A 11 22.31 3.25 21.12
C GLN A 11 23.60 2.80 20.50
N ARG A 12 23.53 2.13 19.38
CA ARG A 12 24.68 1.69 18.63
C ARG A 12 25.43 2.92 18.12
N ASP A 13 26.68 3.02 18.48
CA ASP A 13 27.56 4.07 17.93
C ASP A 13 27.94 3.71 16.49
N TRP A 14 27.21 4.31 15.56
CA TRP A 14 27.44 4.12 14.14
C TRP A 14 28.70 4.82 13.61
N SER A 15 29.31 5.73 14.40
CA SER A 15 30.49 6.47 13.97
C SER A 15 31.72 5.59 13.83
N THR A 16 31.78 4.47 14.57
CA THR A 16 32.87 3.49 14.53
C THR A 16 32.54 2.25 13.74
N THR A 17 31.30 2.12 13.26
CA THR A 17 30.89 0.98 12.46
C THR A 17 31.30 1.20 11.02
N THR A 18 32.22 0.36 10.53
CA THR A 18 32.50 0.30 9.10
C THR A 18 31.33 -0.38 8.43
N LEU A 19 30.34 0.43 8.04
CA LEU A 19 29.38 0.01 7.05
C LEU A 19 30.14 -0.17 5.73
N PHE A 20 29.61 -0.97 4.82
CA PHE A 20 30.25 -1.22 3.54
C PHE A 20 30.73 0.07 2.88
N ALA A 21 31.93 0.05 2.31
CA ALA A 21 32.36 1.14 1.44
C ALA A 21 31.40 1.27 0.27
N SER A 22 31.26 2.48 -0.28
CA SER A 22 30.35 2.71 -1.44
C SER A 22 30.66 1.80 -2.61
N SER A 23 31.93 1.43 -2.80
CA SER A 23 32.38 0.46 -3.81
C SER A 23 31.86 -0.95 -3.54
N ASP A 24 31.75 -1.35 -2.26
CA ASP A 24 31.26 -2.68 -1.89
C ASP A 24 29.75 -2.76 -2.07
N LEU A 25 29.02 -1.70 -1.78
CA LEU A 25 27.59 -1.61 -2.04
C LEU A 25 27.29 -1.64 -3.54
N ALA A 26 28.09 -0.98 -4.35
CA ALA A 26 27.94 -1.00 -5.81
C ALA A 26 28.27 -2.39 -6.40
N ALA A 27 29.11 -3.17 -5.74
CA ALA A 27 29.48 -4.51 -6.17
C ALA A 27 28.53 -5.62 -5.68
N GLN A 28 27.69 -5.35 -4.68
CA GLN A 28 26.88 -6.38 -4.03
C GLN A 28 25.51 -6.60 -4.64
N ASP A 29 25.05 -5.76 -5.56
CA ASP A 29 23.73 -5.91 -6.23
C ASP A 29 22.58 -6.25 -5.27
N ILE A 30 22.57 -5.66 -4.07
CA ILE A 30 21.53 -5.91 -3.06
C ILE A 30 20.20 -5.22 -3.37
N TYR A 31 20.18 -4.39 -4.40
CA TYR A 31 19.00 -3.70 -4.86
C TYR A 31 18.54 -4.28 -6.19
N TYR A 32 17.23 -4.52 -6.30
CA TYR A 32 16.66 -4.88 -7.58
C TYR A 32 16.59 -3.64 -8.49
N LYS A 33 17.08 -3.83 -9.71
CA LYS A 33 16.96 -2.85 -10.79
C LYS A 33 16.43 -3.55 -12.04
N PRO A 34 15.31 -3.11 -12.62
CA PRO A 34 14.81 -3.71 -13.86
C PRO A 34 15.75 -3.44 -15.03
N GLN A 35 15.70 -4.29 -16.06
CA GLN A 35 16.51 -4.10 -17.27
C GLN A 35 16.16 -2.81 -18.02
N SER A 36 14.93 -2.39 -17.93
CA SER A 36 14.45 -1.12 -18.51
C SER A 36 13.47 -0.46 -17.57
N GLY A 37 13.45 0.88 -17.56
CA GLY A 37 12.59 1.66 -16.70
C GLY A 37 13.04 1.67 -15.25
N TYR A 38 12.11 1.97 -14.36
CA TYR A 38 12.35 2.17 -12.93
C TYR A 38 11.29 1.46 -12.10
N VAL A 39 11.63 1.15 -10.88
CA VAL A 39 10.69 0.66 -9.88
C VAL A 39 9.95 1.85 -9.27
N GLY A 40 8.64 1.87 -9.41
CA GLY A 40 7.76 2.77 -8.68
C GLY A 40 6.93 1.98 -7.66
N ASP A 41 6.63 2.59 -6.53
CA ASP A 41 5.68 2.12 -5.51
C ASP A 41 5.74 0.61 -5.23
N PRO A 42 6.75 0.12 -4.52
CA PRO A 42 6.85 -1.30 -4.19
C PRO A 42 5.69 -1.73 -3.28
N MET A 43 5.09 -2.86 -3.62
CA MET A 43 3.94 -3.46 -2.93
C MET A 43 4.32 -4.87 -2.46
N PRO A 44 5.01 -5.01 -1.32
CA PRO A 44 5.47 -6.31 -0.85
C PRO A 44 4.31 -7.17 -0.37
N PHE A 45 4.42 -8.46 -0.64
CA PHE A 45 3.46 -9.47 -0.24
C PHE A 45 4.19 -10.77 0.11
N TYR A 46 3.91 -11.32 1.29
CA TYR A 46 4.38 -12.65 1.62
C TYR A 46 3.45 -13.70 1.00
N ASP A 47 4.00 -14.52 0.11
CA ASP A 47 3.27 -15.60 -0.56
C ASP A 47 3.29 -16.86 0.33
N PRO A 48 2.15 -17.23 0.94
CA PRO A 48 2.12 -18.39 1.82
C PRO A 48 2.19 -19.73 1.09
N VAL A 49 1.96 -19.74 -0.22
CA VAL A 49 2.02 -20.95 -1.04
C VAL A 49 3.46 -21.25 -1.44
N ALA A 50 4.13 -20.28 -2.05
CA ALA A 50 5.52 -20.42 -2.46
C ALA A 50 6.51 -20.22 -1.31
N LYS A 51 6.06 -19.66 -0.18
CA LYS A 51 6.88 -19.32 1.00
C LYS A 51 8.06 -18.41 0.67
N ASP A 52 7.77 -17.41 -0.14
CA ASP A 52 8.69 -16.35 -0.50
C ASP A 52 7.99 -14.99 -0.45
N PHE A 53 8.73 -13.94 -0.70
CA PHE A 53 8.15 -12.62 -0.90
C PHE A 53 7.96 -12.35 -2.38
N LYS A 54 6.79 -11.88 -2.74
CA LYS A 54 6.51 -11.26 -4.02
C LYS A 54 6.49 -9.76 -3.80
N ILE A 55 7.27 -9.03 -4.57
CA ILE A 55 7.23 -7.57 -4.54
C ILE A 55 6.68 -7.12 -5.88
N LEU A 56 5.43 -6.68 -5.85
CA LEU A 56 4.82 -6.05 -6.99
C LEU A 56 5.29 -4.60 -7.03
N TYR A 57 5.39 -4.04 -8.20
CA TYR A 57 5.78 -2.65 -8.36
C TYR A 57 5.19 -2.08 -9.64
N LEU A 58 5.10 -0.76 -9.69
CA LEU A 58 4.72 -0.03 -10.88
C LEU A 58 5.95 0.11 -11.77
N GLN A 59 5.90 -0.45 -12.97
CA GLN A 59 6.99 -0.31 -13.94
C GLN A 59 6.93 1.09 -14.55
N ASP A 60 7.91 1.90 -14.25
CA ASP A 60 7.98 3.29 -14.70
C ASP A 60 9.01 3.45 -15.82
N TYR A 61 8.57 3.93 -16.96
CA TYR A 61 9.40 4.11 -18.16
C TYR A 61 9.82 5.56 -18.37
N ARG A 62 9.85 6.39 -17.33
CA ARG A 62 10.34 7.76 -17.47
C ARG A 62 11.70 7.83 -18.21
N PRO A 63 12.03 8.92 -18.92
CA PRO A 63 11.36 10.22 -18.89
C PRO A 63 10.17 10.37 -19.83
N ASN A 64 9.86 9.39 -20.67
CA ASN A 64 8.81 9.53 -21.69
C ASN A 64 7.76 8.41 -21.61
N PRO A 65 6.87 8.42 -20.60
CA PRO A 65 5.70 7.56 -20.68
C PRO A 65 4.83 8.06 -21.84
N VAL A 66 4.67 7.23 -22.87
CA VAL A 66 3.81 7.52 -24.01
C VAL A 66 2.59 6.60 -23.91
N GLY A 67 1.41 7.22 -23.83
CA GLY A 67 0.16 6.48 -23.75
C GLY A 67 -0.11 5.95 -22.33
N THR A 68 -0.46 4.68 -22.23
CA THR A 68 -0.74 4.02 -20.94
C THR A 68 0.55 3.73 -20.17
N TYR A 69 0.51 3.84 -18.83
CA TYR A 69 1.72 3.68 -18.03
C TYR A 69 1.45 3.03 -16.67
N HIS A 70 2.55 2.58 -16.05
CA HIS A 70 2.58 1.93 -14.76
C HIS A 70 1.87 0.56 -14.74
N PRO A 71 2.15 -0.35 -15.69
CA PRO A 71 1.73 -1.74 -15.50
C PRO A 71 2.35 -2.30 -14.22
N ILE A 72 1.70 -3.27 -13.60
CA ILE A 72 2.24 -3.93 -12.43
C ILE A 72 3.16 -5.05 -12.87
N TRP A 73 4.40 -4.96 -12.43
CA TRP A 73 5.42 -6.00 -12.55
C TRP A 73 5.69 -6.60 -11.18
N ALA A 74 6.39 -7.71 -11.14
CA ALA A 74 6.76 -8.34 -9.88
C ALA A 74 8.14 -8.99 -9.93
N VAL A 75 8.72 -9.10 -8.75
CA VAL A 75 9.88 -9.93 -8.46
C VAL A 75 9.55 -10.86 -7.32
N SER A 76 10.28 -11.97 -7.24
CA SER A 76 10.28 -12.84 -6.06
C SER A 76 11.63 -12.80 -5.36
N THR A 77 11.62 -12.98 -4.05
CA THR A 77 12.82 -13.04 -3.24
C THR A 77 12.56 -13.82 -1.95
N THR A 78 13.58 -14.49 -1.44
CA THR A 78 13.53 -15.14 -0.12
C THR A 78 14.34 -14.41 0.93
N ASP A 79 15.21 -13.49 0.53
CA ASP A 79 16.21 -12.86 1.39
C ASP A 79 16.27 -11.33 1.26
N ALA A 80 15.46 -10.76 0.38
CA ALA A 80 15.48 -9.33 0.04
C ALA A 80 16.86 -8.82 -0.44
N ALA A 81 17.67 -9.69 -0.99
CA ALA A 81 19.00 -9.38 -1.52
C ALA A 81 19.17 -9.95 -2.94
N SER A 82 18.58 -11.11 -3.20
CA SER A 82 18.59 -11.77 -4.50
C SER A 82 17.15 -11.82 -5.03
N TYR A 83 16.97 -11.41 -6.27
CA TYR A 83 15.65 -11.23 -6.87
C TYR A 83 15.53 -11.98 -8.18
N THR A 84 14.36 -12.59 -8.40
CA THR A 84 13.97 -13.18 -9.68
C THR A 84 12.85 -12.35 -10.27
N SER A 85 13.06 -11.84 -11.49
CA SER A 85 12.01 -11.12 -12.19
C SER A 85 10.91 -12.07 -12.64
N LEU A 86 9.68 -11.70 -12.37
CA LEU A 86 8.48 -12.40 -12.84
C LEU A 86 7.86 -11.71 -14.06
N GLY A 87 8.36 -10.51 -14.41
CA GLY A 87 7.88 -9.72 -15.52
C GLY A 87 6.56 -9.02 -15.23
N GLU A 88 5.85 -8.70 -16.30
CA GLU A 88 4.55 -8.02 -16.20
C GLU A 88 3.46 -8.98 -15.71
N MET A 89 2.79 -8.57 -14.64
CA MET A 89 1.70 -9.34 -14.04
C MET A 89 0.34 -8.81 -14.47
N ILE A 90 0.14 -7.50 -14.34
CA ILE A 90 -1.13 -6.82 -14.64
C ILE A 90 -0.85 -5.67 -15.60
N PRO A 91 -1.26 -5.82 -16.87
CA PRO A 91 -1.05 -4.76 -17.87
C PRO A 91 -2.02 -3.60 -17.64
N CYS A 92 -1.63 -2.42 -18.12
CA CYS A 92 -2.57 -1.31 -18.24
C CYS A 92 -3.70 -1.65 -19.23
N GLY A 93 -4.82 -1.00 -19.05
CA GLY A 93 -5.87 -0.95 -20.06
C GLY A 93 -5.53 -0.03 -21.23
N GLY A 94 -6.43 0.12 -22.19
CA GLY A 94 -6.32 1.09 -23.26
C GLY A 94 -6.43 2.52 -22.75
N ILE A 95 -6.03 3.48 -23.60
CA ILE A 95 -5.97 4.91 -23.24
C ILE A 95 -7.31 5.49 -22.75
N ASN A 96 -8.42 4.92 -23.17
CA ASN A 96 -9.76 5.35 -22.78
C ASN A 96 -10.38 4.47 -21.68
N GLU A 97 -9.65 3.49 -21.17
CA GLU A 97 -10.11 2.62 -20.12
C GLU A 97 -9.79 3.19 -18.73
N GLN A 98 -10.48 2.66 -17.72
CA GLN A 98 -10.32 3.13 -16.32
C GLN A 98 -8.90 2.96 -15.82
N ASP A 99 -8.20 1.91 -16.23
CA ASP A 99 -6.83 1.61 -15.85
C ASP A 99 -5.80 1.92 -16.95
N ALA A 100 -6.03 2.99 -17.67
CA ALA A 100 -5.04 3.53 -18.61
C ALA A 100 -3.71 3.82 -17.91
N ALA A 101 -3.77 4.23 -16.65
CA ALA A 101 -2.63 4.19 -15.74
C ALA A 101 -3.01 3.39 -14.49
N ILE A 102 -2.05 2.64 -13.96
CA ILE A 102 -2.24 1.88 -12.74
C ILE A 102 -1.49 2.57 -11.60
N GLY A 103 -2.15 2.69 -10.47
CA GLY A 103 -1.57 3.15 -9.22
C GLY A 103 -1.45 2.03 -8.20
N THR A 104 -0.94 2.40 -7.04
CA THR A 104 -0.63 1.47 -5.94
C THR A 104 -1.83 0.67 -5.47
N GLY A 105 -1.54 -0.49 -4.95
CA GLY A 105 -2.51 -1.41 -4.38
C GLY A 105 -1.87 -2.42 -3.43
N SER A 106 -2.48 -3.58 -3.31
CA SER A 106 -2.02 -4.64 -2.42
C SER A 106 -2.48 -6.00 -2.90
N THR A 107 -1.84 -7.04 -2.42
CA THR A 107 -2.14 -8.44 -2.76
C THR A 107 -2.46 -9.25 -1.51
N VAL A 108 -3.43 -10.13 -1.62
CA VAL A 108 -3.82 -11.09 -0.57
C VAL A 108 -4.09 -12.44 -1.21
N TYR A 109 -3.69 -13.51 -0.51
CA TYR A 109 -4.05 -14.86 -0.88
C TYR A 109 -5.27 -15.32 -0.09
N ASN A 110 -6.29 -15.81 -0.79
CA ASN A 110 -7.48 -16.39 -0.17
C ASN A 110 -7.38 -17.91 -0.17
N GLU A 111 -7.17 -18.50 0.99
CA GLU A 111 -7.02 -19.95 1.13
C GLU A 111 -8.30 -20.73 0.83
N SER A 112 -9.48 -20.08 0.96
CA SER A 112 -10.76 -20.73 0.73
C SER A 112 -11.00 -21.06 -0.75
N ASP A 113 -10.65 -20.15 -1.66
CA ASP A 113 -10.77 -20.34 -3.10
C ASP A 113 -9.44 -20.58 -3.80
N LYS A 114 -8.32 -20.52 -3.06
CA LYS A 114 -6.95 -20.70 -3.56
C LYS A 114 -6.58 -19.75 -4.68
N LEU A 115 -7.00 -18.51 -4.55
CA LEU A 115 -6.69 -17.44 -5.49
C LEU A 115 -5.90 -16.32 -4.80
N TYR A 116 -4.97 -15.75 -5.56
CA TYR A 116 -4.38 -14.46 -5.25
C TYR A 116 -5.30 -13.36 -5.75
N TYR A 117 -5.49 -12.35 -4.92
CA TYR A 117 -6.25 -11.13 -5.24
C TYR A 117 -5.33 -9.94 -5.19
N THR A 118 -5.22 -9.20 -6.26
CA THR A 118 -4.55 -7.90 -6.26
C THR A 118 -5.60 -6.82 -6.49
N PHE A 119 -5.71 -5.92 -5.52
CA PHE A 119 -6.51 -4.70 -5.62
C PHE A 119 -5.57 -3.56 -5.96
N PHE A 120 -5.94 -2.76 -6.93
CA PHE A 120 -5.08 -1.69 -7.42
C PHE A 120 -5.91 -0.47 -7.81
N THR A 121 -5.25 0.65 -8.00
CA THR A 121 -5.88 1.88 -8.44
C THR A 121 -5.89 1.92 -9.97
N GLY A 122 -7.07 2.06 -10.55
CA GLY A 122 -7.23 2.40 -11.95
C GLY A 122 -7.37 3.90 -12.12
N HIS A 123 -6.51 4.51 -12.93
CA HIS A 123 -6.50 5.93 -13.19
C HIS A 123 -6.88 6.20 -14.65
N LYS A 124 -7.98 6.92 -14.85
CA LYS A 124 -8.50 7.28 -16.15
C LYS A 124 -7.99 8.67 -16.58
N TYR A 125 -7.53 8.80 -17.80
CA TYR A 125 -6.99 10.06 -18.30
C TYR A 125 -8.07 11.08 -18.61
N GLU A 126 -8.90 10.76 -19.59
CA GLU A 126 -9.93 11.66 -20.06
C GLU A 126 -11.26 11.31 -19.42
N LEU A 127 -11.87 12.30 -18.78
CA LEU A 127 -13.11 12.13 -18.05
C LEU A 127 -14.28 12.69 -18.82
N ASN A 128 -15.33 11.88 -18.97
CA ASN A 128 -16.66 12.32 -19.34
C ASN A 128 -17.43 12.72 -18.08
N GLU A 129 -18.58 13.34 -18.25
CA GLU A 129 -19.46 13.67 -17.14
C GLU A 129 -19.81 12.40 -16.34
N GLY A 130 -19.66 12.48 -15.03
CA GLY A 130 -19.93 11.37 -14.13
C GLY A 130 -18.78 10.37 -13.94
N ASP A 131 -17.74 10.43 -14.75
CA ASP A 131 -16.57 9.57 -14.60
C ASP A 131 -15.80 9.85 -13.32
N SER A 132 -15.20 8.81 -12.78
CA SER A 132 -14.22 8.91 -11.69
C SER A 132 -12.82 8.79 -12.26
N ARG A 133 -11.93 9.70 -11.85
CA ARG A 133 -10.51 9.60 -12.27
C ARG A 133 -9.86 8.36 -11.67
N GLU A 134 -10.19 8.07 -10.42
CA GLU A 134 -9.62 6.91 -9.72
C GLU A 134 -10.71 5.98 -9.21
N MET A 135 -10.51 4.70 -9.37
CA MET A 135 -11.33 3.63 -8.81
C MET A 135 -10.44 2.50 -8.31
N VAL A 136 -10.95 1.72 -7.36
CA VAL A 136 -10.31 0.46 -7.03
C VAL A 136 -10.77 -0.60 -8.01
N MET A 137 -9.81 -1.28 -8.59
CA MET A 137 -9.97 -2.40 -9.51
C MET A 137 -9.34 -3.66 -8.90
N MET A 138 -9.59 -4.81 -9.49
CA MET A 138 -9.13 -6.11 -8.98
C MET A 138 -8.71 -7.02 -10.12
N ALA A 139 -7.67 -7.81 -9.85
CA ALA A 139 -7.29 -8.96 -10.68
C ALA A 139 -7.05 -10.16 -9.77
N THR A 140 -7.25 -11.36 -10.30
CA THR A 140 -7.03 -12.63 -9.59
C THR A 140 -6.07 -13.52 -10.35
N SER A 141 -5.42 -14.42 -9.63
CA SER A 141 -4.52 -15.42 -10.21
C SER A 141 -4.53 -16.70 -9.38
N PRO A 142 -4.57 -17.89 -10.02
CA PRO A 142 -4.44 -19.15 -9.31
C PRO A 142 -2.99 -19.52 -8.99
N ASP A 143 -2.04 -18.92 -9.67
CA ASP A 143 -0.62 -19.36 -9.67
C ASP A 143 0.39 -18.23 -9.53
N PHE A 144 -0.07 -17.00 -9.32
CA PHE A 144 0.72 -15.76 -9.31
C PHE A 144 1.40 -15.43 -10.67
N LYS A 145 1.09 -16.13 -11.73
CA LYS A 145 1.66 -15.92 -13.06
C LYS A 145 0.63 -15.42 -14.06
N THR A 146 -0.53 -16.06 -14.06
CA THR A 146 -1.63 -15.72 -14.97
C THR A 146 -2.67 -14.93 -14.21
N TRP A 147 -2.79 -13.66 -14.55
CA TRP A 147 -3.71 -12.73 -13.91
C TRP A 147 -4.90 -12.41 -14.79
N THR A 148 -6.07 -12.38 -14.20
CA THR A 148 -7.32 -12.02 -14.88
C THR A 148 -7.93 -10.82 -14.19
N LYS A 149 -8.05 -9.71 -14.91
CA LYS A 149 -8.75 -8.52 -14.40
C LYS A 149 -10.24 -8.81 -14.29
N SER A 150 -10.84 -8.41 -13.18
CA SER A 150 -12.29 -8.40 -13.04
C SER A 150 -12.91 -7.38 -14.00
N ARG A 151 -13.97 -7.77 -14.68
CA ARG A 151 -14.76 -6.89 -15.54
C ARG A 151 -16.02 -6.36 -14.86
N THR A 152 -16.24 -6.75 -13.61
CA THR A 152 -17.45 -6.40 -12.85
C THR A 152 -17.15 -5.67 -11.54
N PHE A 153 -15.94 -5.83 -11.01
CA PHE A 153 -15.55 -5.15 -9.77
C PHE A 153 -14.91 -3.79 -10.07
N TYR A 154 -15.64 -2.74 -9.70
CA TYR A 154 -15.16 -1.36 -9.73
C TYR A 154 -15.70 -0.66 -8.48
N LEU A 155 -14.81 -0.32 -7.55
CA LEU A 155 -15.20 0.40 -6.35
C LEU A 155 -15.01 1.90 -6.58
N ARG A 156 -16.10 2.64 -6.50
CA ARG A 156 -16.15 4.08 -6.77
C ARG A 156 -16.38 4.85 -5.48
N GLY A 157 -15.52 5.81 -5.19
CA GLY A 157 -15.66 6.63 -4.00
C GLY A 157 -16.94 7.46 -3.98
N ALA A 158 -17.35 7.99 -5.12
CA ALA A 158 -18.58 8.80 -5.24
C ALA A 158 -19.86 8.05 -4.83
N ASP A 159 -19.91 6.74 -4.98
CA ASP A 159 -21.06 5.93 -4.56
C ASP A 159 -21.23 5.87 -3.03
N TYR A 160 -20.22 6.29 -2.28
CA TYR A 160 -20.18 6.26 -0.82
C TYR A 160 -19.95 7.63 -0.19
N GLY A 161 -20.01 8.70 -0.97
CA GLY A 161 -19.82 10.07 -0.48
C GLY A 161 -18.36 10.50 -0.35
N TYR A 162 -17.44 9.79 -0.99
CA TYR A 162 -16.03 10.17 -1.08
C TYR A 162 -15.70 10.85 -2.41
N GLU A 163 -14.47 11.29 -2.55
CA GLU A 163 -14.00 11.95 -3.76
C GLU A 163 -13.91 10.96 -4.94
N LYS A 164 -14.24 11.45 -6.13
CA LYS A 164 -14.14 10.66 -7.36
C LYS A 164 -12.78 10.77 -8.05
N ASN A 165 -12.02 11.81 -7.74
CA ASN A 165 -10.72 12.09 -8.37
C ASN A 165 -9.53 11.72 -7.48
N ASP A 166 -9.76 11.56 -6.17
CA ASP A 166 -8.79 11.17 -5.16
C ASP A 166 -9.34 9.97 -4.39
N PHE A 167 -9.13 8.77 -4.94
CA PHE A 167 -9.63 7.53 -4.38
C PHE A 167 -8.71 6.39 -4.80
N ARG A 168 -7.69 6.07 -3.97
CA ARG A 168 -6.59 5.22 -4.38
C ARG A 168 -5.93 4.44 -3.27
N ASP A 169 -4.93 3.63 -3.65
CA ASP A 169 -4.04 2.88 -2.78
C ASP A 169 -4.79 1.87 -1.89
N PRO A 170 -5.64 1.00 -2.47
CA PRO A 170 -6.35 0.02 -1.67
C PRO A 170 -5.38 -0.93 -0.99
N PHE A 171 -5.47 -1.03 0.32
CA PHE A 171 -4.73 -2.00 1.10
C PHE A 171 -5.70 -2.99 1.75
N VAL A 172 -5.54 -4.26 1.44
CA VAL A 172 -6.38 -5.34 1.95
C VAL A 172 -5.57 -6.22 2.89
N PHE A 173 -6.15 -6.51 4.05
CA PHE A 173 -5.53 -7.37 5.06
C PHE A 173 -6.58 -8.19 5.78
N ARG A 174 -6.14 -9.28 6.41
CA ARG A 174 -6.99 -10.10 7.28
C ARG A 174 -6.94 -9.58 8.69
N GLY A 175 -8.10 -9.26 9.28
CA GLY A 175 -8.21 -8.84 10.66
C GLY A 175 -8.28 -10.03 11.63
N ASP A 176 -8.13 -9.76 12.93
CA ASP A 176 -8.33 -10.75 14.00
C ASP A 176 -9.80 -11.20 14.11
N ASP A 177 -10.71 -10.47 13.51
CA ASP A 177 -12.13 -10.79 13.38
C ASP A 177 -12.43 -11.79 12.26
N ASN A 178 -11.40 -12.32 11.58
CA ASN A 178 -11.49 -13.20 10.43
C ASN A 178 -12.16 -12.57 9.20
N LEU A 179 -12.28 -11.26 9.15
CA LEU A 179 -12.71 -10.52 7.96
C LEU A 179 -11.52 -10.01 7.17
N TYR A 180 -11.71 -9.87 5.89
CA TYR A 180 -10.84 -9.04 5.07
C TYR A 180 -11.27 -7.59 5.24
N HIS A 181 -10.30 -6.72 5.46
CA HIS A 181 -10.49 -5.28 5.54
C HIS A 181 -9.80 -4.63 4.35
N MET A 182 -10.47 -3.69 3.71
CA MET A 182 -9.88 -2.84 2.69
C MET A 182 -9.89 -1.41 3.18
N LEU A 183 -8.73 -0.78 3.22
CA LEU A 183 -8.61 0.66 3.44
C LEU A 183 -8.28 1.33 2.11
N VAL A 184 -8.93 2.44 1.84
CA VAL A 184 -8.70 3.25 0.63
C VAL A 184 -8.42 4.68 1.06
N ALA A 185 -7.35 5.24 0.52
CA ALA A 185 -7.00 6.64 0.75
C ALA A 185 -7.89 7.55 -0.10
N THR A 186 -8.61 8.45 0.54
CA THR A 186 -9.52 9.38 -0.12
C THR A 186 -9.71 10.65 0.72
N LYS A 187 -10.71 11.43 0.40
CA LYS A 187 -11.09 12.63 1.15
C LYS A 187 -12.59 12.65 1.42
N LYS A 188 -12.95 13.25 2.54
CA LYS A 188 -14.33 13.54 2.91
C LYS A 188 -14.39 14.85 3.71
N GLY A 189 -15.29 15.75 3.30
CA GLY A 189 -15.45 17.03 3.98
C GLY A 189 -14.18 17.87 4.01
N GLY A 190 -13.35 17.85 2.97
CA GLY A 190 -12.11 18.60 2.87
C GLY A 190 -10.96 18.06 3.72
N LYS A 191 -11.10 16.85 4.27
CA LYS A 191 -10.06 16.19 5.08
C LYS A 191 -9.67 14.84 4.43
N GLY A 192 -8.40 14.49 4.55
CA GLY A 192 -7.94 13.15 4.17
C GLY A 192 -8.55 12.09 5.09
N VAL A 193 -9.00 10.98 4.53
CA VAL A 193 -9.55 9.86 5.28
C VAL A 193 -9.01 8.54 4.72
N LEU A 194 -9.00 7.52 5.59
CA LEU A 194 -8.97 6.13 5.17
C LEU A 194 -10.39 5.60 5.27
N ALA A 195 -10.99 5.27 4.13
CA ALA A 195 -12.31 4.66 4.08
C ALA A 195 -12.18 3.14 4.18
N GLU A 196 -13.11 2.50 4.86
CA GLU A 196 -13.05 1.08 5.18
C GLU A 196 -14.22 0.29 4.59
N TRP A 197 -13.89 -0.85 4.00
CA TRP A 197 -14.81 -1.92 3.62
C TRP A 197 -14.37 -3.22 4.26
N THR A 198 -15.30 -4.10 4.53
CA THR A 198 -15.02 -5.46 5.01
C THR A 198 -15.69 -6.49 4.12
N SER A 199 -15.09 -7.69 4.10
CA SER A 199 -15.60 -8.81 3.30
C SER A 199 -15.23 -10.13 3.93
N THR A 200 -16.07 -11.15 3.71
CA THR A 200 -15.75 -12.54 4.08
C THR A 200 -15.00 -13.28 2.98
N ASP A 201 -15.10 -12.83 1.73
CA ASP A 201 -14.66 -13.58 0.54
C ASP A 201 -13.86 -12.74 -0.47
N MET A 202 -13.71 -11.43 -0.25
CA MET A 202 -13.11 -10.46 -1.16
C MET A 202 -13.88 -10.26 -2.48
N LYS A 203 -15.12 -10.73 -2.56
CA LYS A 203 -16.01 -10.54 -3.72
C LYS A 203 -17.10 -9.54 -3.40
N GLU A 204 -17.77 -9.72 -2.27
CA GLU A 204 -18.78 -8.82 -1.74
C GLU A 204 -18.19 -7.99 -0.63
N TRP A 205 -18.27 -6.67 -0.74
CA TRP A 205 -17.70 -5.73 0.19
C TRP A 205 -18.76 -4.87 0.86
N ASN A 206 -18.67 -4.75 2.18
CA ASN A 206 -19.58 -3.95 2.99
C ASN A 206 -18.87 -2.67 3.44
N HIS A 207 -19.41 -1.52 3.10
CA HIS A 207 -18.91 -0.23 3.54
C HIS A 207 -19.06 -0.05 5.04
N LYS A 208 -17.97 0.26 5.72
CA LYS A 208 -17.94 0.45 7.17
C LYS A 208 -17.84 1.91 7.59
N GLY A 209 -17.59 2.79 6.65
CA GLY A 209 -17.38 4.21 6.91
C GLY A 209 -15.90 4.57 6.97
N VAL A 210 -15.59 5.60 7.72
CA VAL A 210 -14.23 6.11 7.84
C VAL A 210 -13.48 5.36 8.94
N PHE A 211 -12.33 4.81 8.60
CA PHE A 211 -11.42 4.17 9.55
C PHE A 211 -10.64 5.22 10.35
N MET A 212 -10.10 6.22 9.65
CA MET A 212 -9.28 7.27 10.25
C MET A 212 -9.43 8.57 9.46
N THR A 213 -9.49 9.69 10.17
CA THR A 213 -9.58 11.03 9.57
C THR A 213 -8.33 11.82 9.92
N TYR A 214 -7.70 12.41 8.90
CA TYR A 214 -6.62 13.38 9.10
C TYR A 214 -7.21 14.71 9.63
N MET A 215 -6.46 15.40 10.47
CA MET A 215 -6.93 16.67 11.04
C MET A 215 -7.06 17.78 10.02
N TRP A 216 -6.27 17.71 8.96
CA TRP A 216 -6.18 18.73 7.93
C TRP A 216 -6.53 18.15 6.57
N ASP A 217 -6.61 19.01 5.56
CA ASP A 217 -6.67 18.60 4.15
C ASP A 217 -5.35 17.98 3.71
N ARG A 218 -5.11 16.76 4.16
CA ARG A 218 -3.94 15.96 3.85
C ARG A 218 -4.38 14.56 3.45
N PHE A 219 -3.47 13.80 2.89
CA PHE A 219 -3.78 12.50 2.31
C PHE A 219 -2.98 11.39 3.01
N TYR A 220 -3.66 10.29 3.34
CA TYR A 220 -3.01 9.06 3.81
C TYR A 220 -2.54 8.25 2.61
N GLU A 221 -1.41 8.57 2.05
CA GLU A 221 -0.95 7.93 0.83
C GLU A 221 -0.28 6.59 1.12
N CYS A 222 -0.57 5.58 0.29
CA CYS A 222 0.01 4.24 0.36
C CYS A 222 -0.06 3.62 1.78
N PRO A 223 -1.26 3.48 2.35
CA PRO A 223 -1.38 2.89 3.69
C PRO A 223 -1.05 1.41 3.66
N ASP A 224 -0.30 0.96 4.65
CA ASP A 224 -0.08 -0.47 4.94
C ASP A 224 -0.53 -0.76 6.37
N VAL A 225 -1.29 -1.84 6.55
CA VAL A 225 -1.71 -2.33 7.86
C VAL A 225 -1.22 -3.75 8.06
N PHE A 226 -0.50 -3.97 9.14
CA PHE A 226 0.05 -5.29 9.43
C PHE A 226 0.17 -5.52 10.94
N LYS A 227 0.18 -6.78 11.33
CA LYS A 227 0.44 -7.19 12.71
C LYS A 227 1.86 -7.73 12.81
N MET A 228 2.58 -7.23 13.80
CA MET A 228 3.92 -7.70 14.12
C MET A 228 4.03 -7.91 15.63
N GLY A 229 4.27 -9.15 16.05
CA GLY A 229 4.12 -9.51 17.45
C GLY A 229 2.67 -9.32 17.92
N ASP A 230 2.51 -8.59 19.02
CA ASP A 230 1.19 -8.32 19.63
C ASP A 230 0.59 -6.98 19.20
N TRP A 231 1.19 -6.31 18.23
CA TRP A 231 0.81 -4.96 17.83
C TRP A 231 0.36 -4.91 16.38
N TRP A 232 -0.74 -4.20 16.14
CA TRP A 232 -1.14 -3.72 14.82
C TRP A 232 -0.45 -2.40 14.52
N TYR A 233 0.01 -2.26 13.28
CA TYR A 233 0.62 -1.04 12.75
C TYR A 233 -0.17 -0.57 11.54
N LEU A 234 -0.34 0.75 11.44
CA LEU A 234 -0.72 1.45 10.23
C LEU A 234 0.43 2.37 9.85
N VAL A 235 0.99 2.20 8.67
CA VAL A 235 2.00 3.10 8.12
C VAL A 235 1.47 3.75 6.85
N TYR A 236 1.83 4.99 6.63
CA TYR A 236 1.45 5.74 5.43
C TYR A 236 2.47 6.84 5.14
N SER A 237 2.48 7.31 3.88
CA SER A 237 3.29 8.46 3.47
C SER A 237 2.49 9.74 3.65
N GLU A 238 3.03 10.68 4.41
CA GLU A 238 2.48 12.02 4.49
C GLU A 238 2.84 12.80 3.23
N GLN A 239 1.83 13.36 2.55
CA GLN A 239 2.01 13.98 1.24
C GLN A 239 2.33 15.46 1.29
N HIS A 240 2.25 16.12 2.43
CA HIS A 240 2.05 17.58 2.48
C HIS A 240 3.24 18.46 2.78
N ASN A 241 4.37 17.92 3.14
CA ASN A 241 5.54 18.73 3.45
C ASN A 241 6.60 18.59 2.35
N ALA A 242 7.41 19.63 2.19
CA ALA A 242 8.61 19.56 1.35
C ALA A 242 9.52 18.38 1.77
N ILE A 243 9.40 17.93 3.00
CA ILE A 243 10.02 16.72 3.52
C ILE A 243 8.92 15.68 3.69
N ARG A 244 8.81 14.73 2.77
CA ARG A 244 7.91 13.59 2.91
C ARG A 244 8.43 12.66 3.98
N ARG A 245 7.50 12.14 4.79
CA ARG A 245 7.80 11.20 5.88
C ARG A 245 6.83 10.05 5.86
N VAL A 246 7.29 8.88 6.28
CA VAL A 246 6.41 7.79 6.68
C VAL A 246 6.02 8.03 8.13
N GLN A 247 4.72 8.08 8.37
CA GLN A 247 4.14 8.11 9.71
C GLN A 247 3.58 6.74 10.04
N TYR A 248 3.53 6.40 11.31
CA TYR A 248 2.88 5.18 11.75
C TYR A 248 2.09 5.36 13.04
N PHE A 249 1.05 4.56 13.15
CA PHE A 249 0.28 4.36 14.38
C PHE A 249 0.40 2.91 14.79
N LYS A 250 0.22 2.61 16.05
CA LYS A 250 0.16 1.25 16.57
C LYS A 250 -0.92 1.10 17.63
N GLY A 251 -1.48 -0.10 17.71
CA GLY A 251 -2.48 -0.48 18.70
C GLY A 251 -2.48 -1.97 18.94
N ARG A 252 -2.97 -2.40 20.09
CA ARG A 252 -3.09 -3.83 20.42
C ARG A 252 -4.19 -4.52 19.63
N THR A 253 -5.19 -3.76 19.22
CA THR A 253 -6.33 -4.20 18.42
C THR A 253 -6.55 -3.24 17.27
N LEU A 254 -7.34 -3.65 16.27
CA LEU A 254 -7.75 -2.75 15.20
C LEU A 254 -8.58 -1.57 15.72
N ASP A 255 -9.44 -1.80 16.72
CA ASP A 255 -10.22 -0.73 17.34
C ASP A 255 -9.32 0.29 18.04
N GLU A 256 -8.29 -0.16 18.72
CA GLU A 256 -7.29 0.71 19.35
C GLU A 256 -6.49 1.48 18.31
N LEU A 257 -6.11 0.84 17.20
CA LEU A 257 -5.45 1.49 16.07
C LEU A 257 -6.36 2.57 15.46
N LYS A 258 -7.63 2.23 15.24
CA LYS A 258 -8.64 3.13 14.68
C LYS A 258 -8.90 4.34 15.58
N ALA A 259 -8.74 4.20 16.88
CA ALA A 259 -8.92 5.26 17.87
C ALA A 259 -7.71 6.21 17.96
N CYS A 260 -6.59 5.90 17.33
CA CYS A 260 -5.45 6.80 17.27
C CYS A 260 -5.85 8.10 16.59
N THR A 261 -5.42 9.22 17.17
CA THR A 261 -5.67 10.55 16.62
C THR A 261 -4.36 11.30 16.50
N GLN A 262 -4.27 12.15 15.49
CA GLN A 262 -3.20 13.11 15.40
C GLN A 262 -3.48 14.25 16.37
N ASN A 263 -2.46 14.65 17.12
CA ASN A 263 -2.58 15.72 18.04
C ASN A 263 -2.60 17.06 17.31
N ASP A 264 -3.72 17.79 17.37
CA ASP A 264 -3.92 19.08 16.72
C ASP A 264 -3.14 20.23 17.36
N ALA A 265 -2.70 20.06 18.58
CA ALA A 265 -1.88 21.05 19.26
C ALA A 265 -0.40 20.98 18.87
N GLY A 266 -0.03 20.16 17.89
CA GLY A 266 1.36 19.97 17.50
C GLY A 266 2.19 19.27 18.56
N LEU A 267 1.56 18.61 19.52
CA LEU A 267 2.22 17.82 20.54
C LEU A 267 2.53 16.43 19.98
N TRP A 268 3.72 16.25 19.52
CA TRP A 268 4.25 14.99 19.02
C TRP A 268 5.24 14.39 20.01
N PRO A 269 5.33 13.11 20.13
CA PRO A 269 4.40 12.10 19.62
C PRO A 269 3.31 11.76 20.62
N ASP A 270 2.13 11.38 20.13
CA ASP A 270 1.22 10.53 20.87
C ASP A 270 1.94 9.20 21.18
N ALA A 271 1.52 8.52 22.22
CA ALA A 271 2.10 7.22 22.61
C ALA A 271 1.95 6.13 21.53
N HIS A 272 1.06 6.33 20.58
CA HIS A 272 0.75 5.42 19.48
C HIS A 272 1.31 5.85 18.14
N GLU A 273 1.93 7.02 18.07
CA GLU A 273 2.39 7.60 16.83
C GLU A 273 3.92 7.69 16.75
N GLY A 274 4.46 7.49 15.59
CA GLY A 274 5.87 7.65 15.32
C GLY A 274 6.14 8.09 13.89
N PHE A 275 7.36 8.45 13.62
CA PHE A 275 7.82 8.90 12.32
C PHE A 275 8.98 8.04 11.84
N LEU A 276 8.93 7.66 10.58
CA LEU A 276 10.02 7.00 9.87
C LEU A 276 10.43 7.88 8.69
N ASP A 277 11.69 7.87 8.35
CA ASP A 277 12.18 8.60 7.17
C ASP A 277 11.72 7.85 5.91
N SER A 278 11.10 8.56 4.99
CA SER A 278 10.56 8.00 3.74
C SER A 278 11.50 8.16 2.54
N ARG A 279 12.76 8.34 2.80
CA ARG A 279 13.75 8.51 1.72
C ARG A 279 13.96 7.25 0.91
#